data_3d77b1e406f6b2c8f00c231028b730e8
#
_entry.id   3d77b1e406f6b2c8f00c231028b730e8
#
_cell.length_a   1.000
_cell.length_b   1.000
_cell.length_c   1.000
_cell.angle_alpha   90.00
_cell.angle_beta   90.00
_cell.angle_gamma   90.00
#
_symmetry.space_group_name_H-M   'P 1'
#
loop_
_entity.id
_entity.type
_entity.pdbx_description
1 polymer ?
#
loop_
_entity_poly.entity_id
_entity_poly.type
_entity_poly.pdbx_seq_one_letter_code
_entity_poly.pdbx_strand_id
1 'polypeptide(L)'
;MIGKKIKYYRKQVNLSLKEISERTGLSMGYLSNLERDQTSPTYDNLCSICDAMSVSVVDLIMDTVSYQCVIKKNERPQIYSNNYRVKYEFTTDKGLNMQGMCLTFPEDYWGVETSWGHDTDEFGIVTKGAFAFEINCETYILEEGDSIYIKARTPHKWRKITQGECVSYWTKLNYVQIPSQDTYSVEVANRKVDERPAPSS
;
A
#
# COMPACT_ATOMS: atom_id res chain seq x y z
N MET A 1 7.01 21.06 10.34
CA MET A 1 6.71 21.63 11.67
C MET A 1 5.85 20.63 12.43
N ILE A 2 6.28 20.24 13.63
CA ILE A 2 5.71 19.12 14.38
C ILE A 2 4.32 19.40 14.95
N GLY A 3 4.03 20.66 15.32
CA GLY A 3 2.74 21.04 15.91
C GLY A 3 1.55 20.82 14.97
N LYS A 4 1.73 21.09 13.68
CA LYS A 4 0.68 20.82 12.68
C LYS A 4 0.38 19.34 12.57
N LYS A 5 1.40 18.45 12.70
CA LYS A 5 1.22 17.00 12.69
C LYS A 5 0.48 16.53 13.93
N ILE A 6 0.86 17.01 15.11
CA ILE A 6 0.16 16.70 16.36
C ILE A 6 -1.33 17.05 16.23
N LYS A 7 -1.63 18.28 15.73
CA LYS A 7 -3.02 18.70 15.50
C LYS A 7 -3.76 17.80 14.50
N TYR A 8 -3.08 17.39 13.43
CA TYR A 8 -3.65 16.49 12.43
C TYR A 8 -4.02 15.15 13.06
N TYR A 9 -3.07 14.46 13.73
CA TYR A 9 -3.32 13.16 14.35
C TYR A 9 -4.37 13.23 15.45
N ARG A 10 -4.33 14.25 16.31
CA ARG A 10 -5.38 14.47 17.32
C ARG A 10 -6.79 14.52 16.71
N LYS A 11 -6.94 15.24 15.60
CA LYS A 11 -8.23 15.32 14.90
C LYS A 11 -8.63 14.01 14.26
N GLN A 12 -7.68 13.23 13.73
CA GLN A 12 -7.97 11.91 13.16
C GLN A 12 -8.54 10.93 14.20
N VAL A 13 -8.03 11.00 15.44
CA VAL A 13 -8.52 10.18 16.54
C VAL A 13 -9.67 10.85 17.33
N ASN A 14 -10.22 11.96 16.82
CA ASN A 14 -11.34 12.71 17.38
C ASN A 14 -11.13 13.18 18.84
N LEU A 15 -9.90 13.47 19.27
CA LEU A 15 -9.61 13.97 20.60
C LEU A 15 -9.61 15.50 20.64
N SER A 16 -10.17 16.06 21.72
CA SER A 16 -10.08 17.48 22.04
C SER A 16 -8.74 17.80 22.74
N LEU A 17 -8.34 19.06 22.77
CA LEU A 17 -7.18 19.51 23.56
C LEU A 17 -7.35 19.21 25.06
N LYS A 18 -8.60 19.26 25.56
CA LYS A 18 -8.92 18.93 26.93
C LYS A 18 -8.63 17.46 27.25
N GLU A 19 -9.04 16.56 26.40
CA GLU A 19 -8.80 15.11 26.57
C GLU A 19 -7.30 14.77 26.51
N ILE A 20 -6.54 15.39 25.60
CA ILE A 20 -5.08 15.23 25.59
C ILE A 20 -4.46 15.77 26.86
N SER A 21 -4.93 16.95 27.36
CA SER A 21 -4.47 17.54 28.59
C SER A 21 -4.72 16.62 29.80
N GLU A 22 -5.90 16.03 29.89
CA GLU A 22 -6.27 15.08 30.95
C GLU A 22 -5.43 13.79 30.93
N ARG A 23 -5.12 13.29 29.73
CA ARG A 23 -4.33 12.05 29.57
C ARG A 23 -2.84 12.24 29.80
N THR A 24 -2.30 13.43 29.46
CA THR A 24 -0.86 13.70 29.49
C THR A 24 -0.42 14.52 30.70
N GLY A 25 -1.35 15.19 31.43
CA GLY A 25 -1.05 16.16 32.45
C GLY A 25 -0.51 17.51 31.92
N LEU A 26 -0.39 17.68 30.62
CA LEU A 26 0.07 18.93 30.00
C LEU A 26 -1.06 19.95 29.93
N SER A 27 -0.75 21.23 30.18
CA SER A 27 -1.78 22.28 30.13
C SER A 27 -2.35 22.48 28.70
N MET A 28 -3.65 22.79 28.60
CA MET A 28 -4.28 23.11 27.32
C MET A 28 -3.60 24.28 26.59
N GLY A 29 -3.12 25.30 27.35
CA GLY A 29 -2.38 26.41 26.80
C GLY A 29 -1.07 25.99 26.14
N TYR A 30 -0.31 25.09 26.79
CA TYR A 30 0.89 24.51 26.22
C TYR A 30 0.59 23.71 24.95
N LEU A 31 -0.40 22.82 24.98
CA LEU A 31 -0.82 22.01 23.83
C LEU A 31 -1.28 22.87 22.65
N SER A 32 -2.04 23.95 22.94
CA SER A 32 -2.48 24.91 21.91
C SER A 32 -1.31 25.64 21.26
N ASN A 33 -0.32 26.08 22.07
CA ASN A 33 0.89 26.74 21.56
C ASN A 33 1.74 25.77 20.74
N LEU A 34 1.82 24.52 21.19
CA LEU A 34 2.52 23.45 20.48
C LEU A 34 1.90 23.18 19.10
N GLU A 35 0.56 23.06 19.01
CA GLU A 35 -0.14 22.84 17.73
C GLU A 35 0.00 24.02 16.74
N ARG A 36 0.30 25.20 17.25
CA ARG A 36 0.58 26.41 16.45
C ARG A 36 2.06 26.59 16.14
N ASP A 37 2.91 25.61 16.51
CA ASP A 37 4.37 25.69 16.37
C ASP A 37 4.99 26.90 17.09
N GLN A 38 4.35 27.39 18.16
CA GLN A 38 4.84 28.51 18.99
C GLN A 38 5.77 28.05 20.11
N THR A 39 5.85 26.76 20.34
CA THR A 39 6.78 26.10 21.26
C THR A 39 7.16 24.72 20.70
N SER A 40 8.30 24.19 21.13
CA SER A 40 8.75 22.85 20.79
C SER A 40 8.52 21.89 21.97
N PRO A 41 8.10 20.64 21.73
CA PRO A 41 7.99 19.66 22.80
C PRO A 41 9.37 19.16 23.22
N THR A 42 9.50 18.76 24.48
CA THR A 42 10.57 17.84 24.87
C THR A 42 10.25 16.45 24.31
N TYR A 43 11.24 15.55 24.26
CA TYR A 43 11.02 14.17 23.81
C TYR A 43 9.96 13.46 24.68
N ASP A 44 10.02 13.61 26.01
CA ASP A 44 9.07 12.98 26.93
C ASP A 44 7.64 13.49 26.73
N ASN A 45 7.47 14.79 26.54
CA ASN A 45 6.16 15.37 26.24
C ASN A 45 5.63 14.88 24.90
N LEU A 46 6.52 14.71 23.90
CA LEU A 46 6.14 14.19 22.61
C LEU A 46 5.67 12.74 22.70
N CYS A 47 6.41 11.88 23.44
CA CYS A 47 6.01 10.50 23.72
C CYS A 47 4.63 10.45 24.40
N SER A 48 4.44 11.22 25.48
CA SER A 48 3.17 11.28 26.21
C SER A 48 1.98 11.71 25.32
N ILE A 49 2.19 12.67 24.44
CA ILE A 49 1.17 13.10 23.48
C ILE A 49 0.87 12.00 22.44
N CYS A 50 1.89 11.32 21.94
CA CYS A 50 1.75 10.22 21.01
C CYS A 50 0.99 9.04 21.64
N ASP A 51 1.35 8.67 22.86
CA ASP A 51 0.67 7.60 23.61
C ASP A 51 -0.80 7.94 23.86
N ALA A 52 -1.10 9.19 24.23
CA ALA A 52 -2.47 9.67 24.42
C ALA A 52 -3.33 9.57 23.14
N MET A 53 -2.70 9.63 21.98
CA MET A 53 -3.34 9.52 20.65
C MET A 53 -3.23 8.11 20.06
N SER A 54 -2.50 7.17 20.69
CA SER A 54 -2.16 5.85 20.13
C SER A 54 -1.43 5.95 18.78
N VAL A 55 -0.51 6.89 18.65
CA VAL A 55 0.29 7.14 17.43
C VAL A 55 1.76 6.90 17.77
N SER A 56 2.49 6.30 16.84
CA SER A 56 3.94 6.14 17.00
C SER A 56 4.66 7.50 16.95
N VAL A 57 5.63 7.71 17.85
CA VAL A 57 6.51 8.90 17.80
C VAL A 57 7.27 8.95 16.46
N VAL A 58 7.63 7.78 15.92
CA VAL A 58 8.32 7.67 14.63
C VAL A 58 7.44 8.21 13.50
N ASP A 59 6.14 7.82 13.47
CA ASP A 59 5.19 8.29 12.47
C ASP A 59 4.95 9.80 12.56
N LEU A 60 5.00 10.33 13.79
CA LEU A 60 4.84 11.76 14.03
C LEU A 60 6.09 12.56 13.61
N ILE A 61 7.31 12.05 13.90
CA ILE A 61 8.56 12.75 13.60
C ILE A 61 8.94 12.60 12.13
N MET A 62 8.84 11.39 11.60
CA MET A 62 9.09 11.20 10.17
C MET A 62 8.11 12.07 9.40
N ASP A 63 8.64 12.88 8.52
CA ASP A 63 7.79 13.54 7.54
C ASP A 63 7.03 12.41 6.85
N THR A 64 5.71 12.40 6.99
CA THR A 64 4.88 11.64 6.07
C THR A 64 5.45 11.96 4.71
N VAL A 65 6.13 11.00 4.10
CA VAL A 65 6.70 11.16 2.78
C VAL A 65 5.59 11.81 1.98
N SER A 66 5.82 13.05 1.53
CA SER A 66 4.82 13.77 0.75
C SER A 66 4.60 12.94 -0.50
N TYR A 67 3.60 12.06 -0.46
CA TYR A 67 3.24 11.26 -1.61
C TYR A 67 2.14 11.96 -2.39
N GLN A 68 2.17 11.83 -3.67
CA GLN A 68 1.14 12.33 -4.55
C GLN A 68 -0.07 11.38 -4.52
N CYS A 69 -1.14 11.81 -3.86
CA CYS A 69 -2.37 11.01 -3.74
C CYS A 69 -3.05 10.76 -5.08
N VAL A 70 -2.88 11.67 -6.04
CA VAL A 70 -3.50 11.60 -7.36
C VAL A 70 -2.44 11.74 -8.42
N ILE A 71 -2.25 10.70 -9.22
CA ILE A 71 -1.39 10.74 -10.42
C ILE A 71 -2.30 10.70 -11.64
N LYS A 72 -2.35 11.79 -12.37
CA LYS A 72 -3.15 11.85 -13.61
C LYS A 72 -2.47 11.06 -14.72
N LYS A 73 -3.27 10.51 -15.63
CA LYS A 73 -2.78 9.65 -16.72
C LYS A 73 -1.62 10.27 -17.51
N ASN A 74 -1.69 11.56 -17.78
CA ASN A 74 -0.65 12.31 -18.53
C ASN A 74 0.59 12.67 -17.69
N GLU A 75 0.57 12.40 -16.37
CA GLU A 75 1.66 12.69 -15.44
C GLU A 75 2.39 11.41 -14.97
N ARG A 76 1.95 10.24 -15.42
CA ARG A 76 2.52 8.96 -15.02
C ARG A 76 3.96 8.82 -15.50
N PRO A 77 4.92 8.54 -14.61
CA PRO A 77 6.24 8.11 -15.03
C PRO A 77 6.13 6.84 -15.87
N GLN A 78 6.93 6.74 -16.92
CA GLN A 78 6.84 5.61 -17.84
C GLN A 78 8.22 5.04 -18.15
N ILE A 79 8.26 3.73 -18.37
CA ILE A 79 9.39 2.99 -18.92
C ILE A 79 8.88 2.03 -20.00
N TYR A 80 9.80 1.48 -20.78
CA TYR A 80 9.48 0.51 -21.82
C TYR A 80 10.27 -0.78 -21.60
N SER A 81 9.69 -1.92 -22.00
CA SER A 81 10.40 -3.19 -22.01
C SER A 81 11.64 -3.15 -22.93
N ASN A 82 12.50 -4.16 -22.84
CA ASN A 82 13.81 -4.22 -23.53
C ASN A 82 13.78 -3.92 -25.03
N ASN A 83 12.67 -4.10 -25.70
CA ASN A 83 12.49 -3.77 -27.13
C ASN A 83 11.72 -2.48 -27.35
N TYR A 84 11.56 -1.63 -26.32
CA TYR A 84 10.80 -0.38 -26.37
C TYR A 84 9.36 -0.52 -26.87
N ARG A 85 8.75 -1.69 -26.69
CA ARG A 85 7.44 -2.01 -27.27
C ARG A 85 6.34 -1.99 -26.21
N VAL A 86 6.48 -2.71 -25.11
CA VAL A 86 5.50 -2.70 -24.02
C VAL A 86 5.76 -1.50 -23.14
N LYS A 87 4.75 -0.68 -22.92
CA LYS A 87 4.83 0.50 -22.07
C LYS A 87 4.36 0.16 -20.66
N TYR A 88 5.15 0.53 -19.68
CA TYR A 88 4.87 0.45 -18.25
C TYR A 88 4.72 1.86 -17.69
N GLU A 89 3.53 2.21 -17.22
CA GLU A 89 3.23 3.50 -16.59
C GLU A 89 2.99 3.28 -15.10
N PHE A 90 3.69 4.02 -14.24
CA PHE A 90 3.51 3.92 -12.80
C PHE A 90 2.29 4.74 -12.35
N THR A 91 1.35 4.08 -11.66
CA THR A 91 0.08 4.67 -11.23
C THR A 91 0.08 5.05 -9.75
N THR A 92 1.17 4.76 -9.04
CA THR A 92 1.45 5.18 -7.66
C THR A 92 2.78 5.88 -7.58
N ASP A 93 2.93 6.75 -6.58
CA ASP A 93 4.20 7.41 -6.31
C ASP A 93 5.24 6.40 -5.80
N LYS A 94 6.52 6.72 -6.01
CA LYS A 94 7.63 5.89 -5.54
C LYS A 94 7.75 5.94 -4.01
N GLY A 95 8.25 4.87 -3.41
CA GLY A 95 8.48 4.78 -1.97
C GLY A 95 7.23 4.49 -1.14
N LEU A 96 6.09 4.22 -1.78
CA LEU A 96 4.89 3.72 -1.11
C LEU A 96 4.96 2.20 -0.89
N ASN A 97 4.19 1.70 0.07
CA ASN A 97 4.11 0.26 0.38
C ASN A 97 3.47 -0.56 -0.75
N MET A 98 2.81 0.10 -1.66
CA MET A 98 2.16 -0.52 -2.81
C MET A 98 2.60 0.18 -4.09
N GLN A 99 3.00 -0.60 -5.08
CA GLN A 99 3.32 -0.11 -6.42
C GLN A 99 2.21 -0.50 -7.39
N GLY A 100 1.62 0.50 -8.02
CA GLY A 100 0.66 0.31 -9.11
C GLY A 100 1.30 0.58 -10.47
N MET A 101 0.93 -0.20 -11.47
CA MET A 101 1.42 -0.09 -12.84
C MET A 101 0.27 -0.29 -13.83
N CYS A 102 0.35 0.40 -14.97
CA CYS A 102 -0.47 0.15 -16.14
C CYS A 102 0.46 -0.34 -17.25
N LEU A 103 0.18 -1.51 -17.80
CA LEU A 103 0.91 -2.10 -18.91
C LEU A 103 0.09 -1.93 -20.17
N THR A 104 0.72 -1.40 -21.24
CA THR A 104 0.11 -1.24 -22.54
C THR A 104 0.92 -2.01 -23.57
N PHE A 105 0.27 -2.98 -24.21
CA PHE A 105 0.80 -3.76 -25.32
C PHE A 105 0.28 -3.17 -26.64
N PRO A 106 1.15 -2.62 -27.49
CA PRO A 106 0.70 -2.03 -28.74
C PRO A 106 0.16 -3.09 -29.72
N GLU A 107 -0.57 -2.65 -30.71
CA GLU A 107 -1.25 -3.51 -31.69
C GLU A 107 -0.31 -4.51 -32.36
N ASP A 108 0.85 -4.04 -32.76
CA ASP A 108 1.84 -4.80 -33.54
C ASP A 108 2.84 -5.62 -32.67
N TYR A 109 2.66 -5.67 -31.35
CA TYR A 109 3.51 -6.48 -30.48
C TYR A 109 2.86 -7.82 -30.13
N TRP A 110 3.53 -8.91 -30.49
CA TRP A 110 3.10 -10.30 -30.25
C TRP A 110 4.11 -11.12 -29.45
N GLY A 111 5.01 -10.44 -28.77
CA GLY A 111 6.01 -11.08 -27.93
C GLY A 111 5.42 -11.71 -26.67
N VAL A 112 6.26 -12.50 -26.03
CA VAL A 112 5.99 -13.09 -24.72
C VAL A 112 6.82 -12.33 -23.67
N GLU A 113 6.15 -11.80 -22.67
CA GLU A 113 6.80 -11.24 -21.49
C GLU A 113 7.00 -12.35 -20.46
N THR A 114 8.07 -12.26 -19.69
CA THR A 114 8.42 -13.28 -18.69
C THR A 114 8.84 -12.61 -17.39
N SER A 115 8.32 -13.11 -16.27
CA SER A 115 8.76 -12.79 -14.91
C SER A 115 9.26 -14.06 -14.23
N TRP A 116 10.38 -13.97 -13.55
CA TRP A 116 10.91 -15.04 -12.69
C TRP A 116 10.22 -15.08 -11.31
N GLY A 117 9.22 -14.25 -11.13
CA GLY A 117 8.53 -14.05 -9.87
C GLY A 117 9.12 -12.89 -9.06
N HIS A 118 8.29 -12.19 -8.34
CA HIS A 118 8.66 -11.12 -7.42
C HIS A 118 8.64 -11.62 -5.97
N ASP A 119 9.29 -10.91 -5.08
CA ASP A 119 9.28 -11.26 -3.63
C ASP A 119 7.94 -10.97 -2.95
N THR A 120 7.00 -10.39 -3.67
CA THR A 120 5.67 -10.01 -3.18
C THR A 120 4.58 -10.57 -4.09
N ASP A 121 3.40 -10.71 -3.52
CA ASP A 121 2.20 -11.05 -4.27
C ASP A 121 1.84 -9.93 -5.25
N GLU A 122 1.23 -10.32 -6.36
CA GLU A 122 0.76 -9.41 -7.40
C GLU A 122 -0.72 -9.64 -7.68
N PHE A 123 -1.42 -8.56 -7.94
CA PHE A 123 -2.78 -8.57 -8.43
C PHE A 123 -2.86 -7.81 -9.74
N GLY A 124 -3.49 -8.41 -10.74
CA GLY A 124 -3.69 -7.79 -12.05
C GLY A 124 -5.13 -7.85 -12.49
N ILE A 125 -5.52 -6.86 -13.30
CA ILE A 125 -6.83 -6.82 -13.97
C ILE A 125 -6.64 -6.41 -15.42
N VAL A 126 -7.30 -7.09 -16.35
CA VAL A 126 -7.35 -6.74 -17.76
C VAL A 126 -8.44 -5.69 -17.97
N THR A 127 -8.09 -4.56 -18.58
CA THR A 127 -9.05 -3.47 -18.85
C THR A 127 -9.31 -3.23 -20.33
N LYS A 128 -8.53 -3.90 -21.20
CA LYS A 128 -8.73 -3.85 -22.65
C LYS A 128 -8.05 -5.04 -23.32
N GLY A 129 -8.77 -5.73 -24.20
CA GLY A 129 -8.28 -6.88 -24.94
C GLY A 129 -8.22 -8.15 -24.11
N ALA A 130 -7.37 -9.10 -24.50
CA ALA A 130 -7.18 -10.36 -23.79
C ALA A 130 -5.72 -10.80 -23.77
N PHE A 131 -5.38 -11.55 -22.70
CA PHE A 131 -4.05 -12.11 -22.48
C PHE A 131 -4.13 -13.59 -22.18
N ALA A 132 -3.09 -14.33 -22.61
CA ALA A 132 -2.80 -15.66 -22.11
C ALA A 132 -1.68 -15.57 -21.08
N PHE A 133 -1.92 -16.09 -19.89
CA PHE A 133 -0.95 -16.24 -18.80
C PHE A 133 -0.58 -17.71 -18.63
N GLU A 134 0.70 -18.01 -18.55
CA GLU A 134 1.23 -19.34 -18.23
C GLU A 134 1.83 -19.29 -16.81
N ILE A 135 1.24 -20.07 -15.90
CA ILE A 135 1.62 -20.17 -14.48
C ILE A 135 1.60 -21.63 -14.08
N ASN A 136 2.69 -22.16 -13.49
CA ASN A 136 2.79 -23.56 -13.06
C ASN A 136 2.42 -24.57 -14.15
N CYS A 137 2.84 -24.32 -15.38
CA CYS A 137 2.54 -25.13 -16.57
C CYS A 137 1.05 -25.16 -16.98
N GLU A 138 0.22 -24.30 -16.41
CA GLU A 138 -1.17 -24.11 -16.83
C GLU A 138 -1.32 -22.78 -17.56
N THR A 139 -2.20 -22.74 -18.56
CA THR A 139 -2.50 -21.53 -19.33
C THR A 139 -3.88 -21.02 -18.98
N TYR A 140 -3.93 -19.78 -18.56
CA TYR A 140 -5.16 -19.04 -18.24
C TYR A 140 -5.40 -17.95 -19.30
N ILE A 141 -6.62 -17.89 -19.81
CA ILE A 141 -7.07 -16.80 -20.68
C ILE A 141 -7.80 -15.79 -19.83
N LEU A 142 -7.35 -14.53 -19.89
CA LEU A 142 -8.00 -13.42 -19.21
C LEU A 142 -8.50 -12.42 -20.26
N GLU A 143 -9.78 -12.14 -20.18
CA GLU A 143 -10.48 -11.16 -21.02
C GLU A 143 -10.72 -9.85 -20.24
N GLU A 144 -11.29 -8.86 -20.90
CA GLU A 144 -11.61 -7.58 -20.29
C GLU A 144 -12.52 -7.74 -19.09
N GLY A 145 -12.09 -7.22 -17.92
CA GLY A 145 -12.75 -7.36 -16.61
C GLY A 145 -12.22 -8.50 -15.75
N ASP A 146 -11.50 -9.47 -16.34
CA ASP A 146 -10.92 -10.57 -15.57
C ASP A 146 -9.74 -10.12 -14.74
N SER A 147 -9.53 -10.80 -13.62
CA SER A 147 -8.43 -10.54 -12.70
C SER A 147 -7.64 -11.79 -12.39
N ILE A 148 -6.39 -11.58 -12.01
CA ILE A 148 -5.45 -12.63 -11.64
C ILE A 148 -4.70 -12.24 -10.37
N TYR A 149 -4.49 -13.22 -9.51
CA TYR A 149 -3.65 -13.11 -8.33
C TYR A 149 -2.47 -14.07 -8.46
N ILE A 150 -1.27 -13.55 -8.36
CA ILE A 150 -0.03 -14.32 -8.47
C ILE A 150 0.71 -14.24 -7.13
N LYS A 151 0.95 -15.39 -6.52
CA LYS A 151 1.72 -15.46 -5.27
C LYS A 151 3.17 -15.07 -5.50
N ALA A 152 3.78 -14.54 -4.45
CA ALA A 152 5.20 -14.23 -4.43
C ALA A 152 6.06 -15.41 -4.93
N ARG A 153 7.12 -15.08 -5.64
CA ARG A 153 8.11 -16.02 -6.19
C ARG A 153 7.55 -17.06 -7.16
N THR A 154 6.39 -16.78 -7.77
CA THR A 154 5.82 -17.65 -8.81
C THR A 154 6.25 -17.15 -10.20
N PRO A 155 7.07 -17.93 -10.94
CA PRO A 155 7.40 -17.60 -12.31
C PRO A 155 6.17 -17.64 -13.19
N HIS A 156 6.06 -16.67 -14.08
CA HIS A 156 4.93 -16.57 -14.99
C HIS A 156 5.33 -15.90 -16.30
N LYS A 157 4.60 -16.24 -17.35
CA LYS A 157 4.73 -15.63 -18.67
C LYS A 157 3.38 -15.14 -19.13
N TRP A 158 3.38 -14.10 -19.95
CA TRP A 158 2.13 -13.62 -20.53
C TRP A 158 2.36 -13.02 -21.92
N ARG A 159 1.32 -13.07 -22.71
CA ARG A 159 1.27 -12.45 -24.03
C ARG A 159 -0.14 -12.01 -24.34
N LYS A 160 -0.28 -10.96 -25.16
CA LYS A 160 -1.60 -10.63 -25.70
C LYS A 160 -2.03 -11.67 -26.72
N ILE A 161 -3.34 -11.89 -26.86
CA ILE A 161 -3.92 -12.87 -27.77
C ILE A 161 -5.00 -12.27 -28.68
N THR A 162 -5.30 -10.98 -28.57
CA THR A 162 -6.28 -10.27 -29.42
C THR A 162 -5.61 -9.23 -30.29
N GLN A 163 -6.27 -8.88 -31.39
CA GLN A 163 -5.88 -7.75 -32.23
C GLN A 163 -6.04 -6.42 -31.47
N GLY A 164 -5.33 -5.39 -31.93
CA GLY A 164 -5.35 -4.08 -31.31
C GLY A 164 -4.48 -3.98 -30.05
N GLU A 165 -4.61 -2.87 -29.38
CA GLU A 165 -3.93 -2.57 -28.12
C GLU A 165 -4.56 -3.35 -26.97
N CYS A 166 -3.73 -3.95 -26.11
CA CYS A 166 -4.17 -4.57 -24.86
C CYS A 166 -3.64 -3.80 -23.66
N VAL A 167 -4.47 -3.66 -22.62
CA VAL A 167 -4.14 -2.89 -21.41
C VAL A 167 -4.49 -3.70 -20.17
N SER A 168 -3.56 -3.72 -19.23
CA SER A 168 -3.77 -4.31 -17.91
C SER A 168 -3.21 -3.42 -16.81
N TYR A 169 -3.83 -3.46 -15.62
CA TYR A 169 -3.36 -2.78 -14.42
C TYR A 169 -2.87 -3.81 -13.42
N TRP A 170 -1.78 -3.49 -12.76
CA TRP A 170 -1.11 -4.36 -11.82
C TRP A 170 -0.81 -3.64 -10.53
N THR A 171 -0.87 -4.38 -9.45
CA THR A 171 -0.50 -3.90 -8.12
C THR A 171 0.36 -4.94 -7.43
N LYS A 172 1.47 -4.51 -6.84
CA LYS A 172 2.31 -5.34 -5.98
C LYS A 172 2.70 -4.57 -4.73
N LEU A 173 2.92 -5.29 -3.64
CA LEU A 173 3.45 -4.71 -2.42
C LEU A 173 4.96 -4.44 -2.58
N ASN A 174 5.42 -3.31 -2.08
CA ASN A 174 6.84 -3.07 -1.89
C ASN A 174 7.16 -3.42 -0.44
N TYR A 175 7.99 -4.43 -0.19
CA TYR A 175 8.54 -4.61 1.15
C TYR A 175 9.50 -3.46 1.42
N VAL A 176 9.04 -2.47 2.16
CA VAL A 176 9.96 -1.65 2.94
C VAL A 176 10.49 -2.59 4.00
N GLN A 177 11.76 -2.98 3.93
CA GLN A 177 12.42 -3.61 5.06
C GLN A 177 12.37 -2.60 6.21
N ILE A 178 11.37 -2.73 7.08
CA ILE A 178 11.43 -2.13 8.41
C ILE A 178 12.57 -2.89 9.06
N PRO A 179 13.66 -2.22 9.50
CA PRO A 179 14.69 -2.90 10.26
C PRO A 179 13.99 -3.61 11.40
N SER A 180 14.20 -4.90 11.53
CA SER A 180 13.62 -5.73 12.57
C SER A 180 13.99 -5.15 13.93
N GLN A 181 13.10 -4.36 14.50
CA GLN A 181 13.07 -4.12 15.91
C GLN A 181 11.98 -5.02 16.47
N ASP A 182 12.47 -6.03 17.16
CA ASP A 182 11.79 -6.89 18.11
C ASP A 182 10.45 -7.53 17.72
N THR A 183 10.54 -8.83 17.58
CA THR A 183 9.47 -9.81 17.62
C THR A 183 8.43 -9.46 18.68
N TYR A 184 7.40 -8.72 18.31
CA TYR A 184 6.14 -8.84 19.00
C TYR A 184 5.54 -10.19 18.59
N SER A 185 5.70 -11.20 19.42
CA SER A 185 4.94 -12.43 19.35
C SER A 185 3.46 -12.07 19.50
N VAL A 186 2.77 -11.99 18.37
CA VAL A 186 1.31 -11.99 18.37
C VAL A 186 0.91 -13.41 18.76
N GLU A 187 0.59 -13.62 20.04
CA GLU A 187 -0.17 -14.79 20.44
C GLU A 187 -1.53 -14.74 19.73
N VAL A 188 -1.64 -15.53 18.69
CA VAL A 188 -2.93 -15.81 18.08
C VAL A 188 -3.73 -16.59 19.13
N ALA A 189 -4.62 -15.90 19.85
CA ALA A 189 -5.57 -16.53 20.74
C ALA A 189 -6.42 -17.50 19.90
N ASN A 190 -6.15 -18.79 20.05
CA ASN A 190 -6.97 -19.87 19.54
C ASN A 190 -8.37 -19.74 20.14
N ARG A 191 -9.30 -19.10 19.44
CA ARG A 191 -10.72 -19.24 19.73
C ARG A 191 -11.12 -20.65 19.32
N LYS A 192 -11.31 -21.51 20.30
CA LYS A 192 -12.05 -22.75 20.14
C LYS A 192 -13.41 -22.41 19.55
N VAL A 193 -13.69 -22.95 18.36
CA VAL A 193 -15.03 -22.94 17.79
C VAL A 193 -15.83 -23.92 18.64
N ASP A 194 -16.77 -23.41 19.42
CA ASP A 194 -17.76 -24.22 20.14
C ASP A 194 -18.59 -25.00 19.12
N GLU A 195 -18.43 -26.32 19.13
CA GLU A 195 -19.31 -27.27 18.42
C GLU A 195 -20.71 -27.19 19.06
N ARG A 196 -21.67 -26.64 18.35
CA ARG A 196 -23.09 -26.76 18.72
C ARG A 196 -23.54 -28.19 18.43
N PRO A 197 -24.20 -28.88 19.40
CA PRO A 197 -24.75 -30.19 19.17
C PRO A 197 -25.93 -30.11 18.16
N ALA A 198 -25.99 -31.10 17.28
CA ALA A 198 -27.06 -31.27 16.31
C ALA A 198 -28.42 -31.45 17.01
N PRO A 199 -29.54 -30.95 16.42
CA PRO A 199 -30.86 -31.18 16.97
C PRO A 199 -31.25 -32.66 16.77
N SER A 200 -31.61 -33.31 17.87
CA SER A 200 -32.20 -34.62 17.91
C SER A 200 -33.56 -34.64 17.22
N SER A 201 -33.74 -35.62 16.40
CA SER A 201 -34.96 -36.05 15.67
C SER A 201 -36.27 -35.98 16.45
#